data_4b6a82171243683d09b15c74f5431087
#
_entry.id   4b6a82171243683d09b15c74f5431087
#
_cell.length_a   1.000
_cell.length_b   1.000
_cell.length_c   1.000
_cell.angle_alpha   90.00
_cell.angle_beta   90.00
_cell.angle_gamma   90.00
#
_symmetry.space_group_name_H-M   'P 1'
#
loop_
_entity.id
_entity.type
_entity.pdbx_description
1 polymer ?
#
loop_
_entity_poly.entity_id
_entity_poly.type
_entity_poly.pdbx_seq_one_letter_code
_entity_poly.pdbx_strand_id
1 'polypeptide(L)'
;MMNPLRWSFRTAFLLGFVVCVALLGYALYAEQRLHLLPCNLCVLQRVAFLWMALWFLVGGLHAPRGGGRWAYVVLVLVGVAFGIATAARQLWLQSLPADQVPACGAGVDMLLTMVKAGSLPFAQFVKLMLSGSGDCAKVTWRFLGLSMAGWTLIWYVLLGVWALLPRQQRKKMGDARPLRALGS
;
A
#
# COMPACT_ATOMS: atom_id res chain seq x y z
N MET A 1 11.80 -20.67 -16.40
CA MET A 1 10.99 -19.46 -16.13
C MET A 1 9.93 -19.81 -15.08
N MET A 2 10.01 -19.23 -13.87
CA MET A 2 9.04 -19.47 -12.80
C MET A 2 7.75 -18.73 -13.14
N ASN A 3 6.68 -19.47 -13.46
CA ASN A 3 5.38 -18.89 -13.79
C ASN A 3 4.67 -18.43 -12.50
N PRO A 4 4.50 -17.10 -12.24
CA PRO A 4 3.93 -16.57 -11.00
C PRO A 4 2.47 -16.99 -10.78
N LEU A 5 1.76 -17.40 -11.83
CA LEU A 5 0.39 -17.91 -11.76
C LEU A 5 0.27 -19.29 -11.08
N ARG A 6 1.39 -20.02 -10.95
CA ARG A 6 1.44 -21.34 -10.28
C ARG A 6 1.72 -21.24 -8.78
N TRP A 7 1.93 -20.06 -8.24
CA TRP A 7 2.25 -19.88 -6.82
C TRP A 7 1.00 -20.06 -5.95
N SER A 8 1.19 -20.65 -4.79
CA SER A 8 0.10 -20.80 -3.84
C SER A 8 -0.33 -19.42 -3.31
N PHE A 9 -1.58 -19.29 -2.89
CA PHE A 9 -2.09 -18.07 -2.28
C PHE A 9 -1.17 -17.59 -1.14
N ARG A 10 -0.71 -18.52 -0.30
CA ARG A 10 0.19 -18.24 0.83
C ARG A 10 1.49 -17.58 0.37
N THR A 11 2.21 -18.19 -0.58
CA THR A 11 3.50 -17.65 -1.06
C THR A 11 3.34 -16.28 -1.71
N ALA A 12 2.27 -16.09 -2.46
CA ALA A 12 2.01 -14.83 -3.12
C ALA A 12 1.69 -13.69 -2.14
N PHE A 13 0.92 -13.96 -1.09
CA PHE A 13 0.61 -13.00 -0.06
C PHE A 13 1.85 -12.67 0.80
N LEU A 14 2.65 -13.67 1.17
CA LEU A 14 3.91 -13.43 1.89
C LEU A 14 4.90 -12.61 1.06
N LEU A 15 4.95 -12.81 -0.26
CA LEU A 15 5.77 -11.95 -1.14
C LEU A 15 5.24 -10.52 -1.20
N GLY A 16 3.92 -10.33 -1.29
CA GLY A 16 3.33 -9.00 -1.19
C GLY A 16 3.70 -8.29 0.11
N PHE A 17 3.69 -9.02 1.23
CA PHE A 17 4.18 -8.52 2.51
C PHE A 17 5.64 -8.08 2.45
N VAL A 18 6.53 -8.94 1.94
CA VAL A 18 7.99 -8.63 1.83
C VAL A 18 8.21 -7.38 0.98
N VAL A 19 7.49 -7.24 -0.14
CA VAL A 19 7.58 -6.04 -1.00
C VAL A 19 7.13 -4.79 -0.23
N CYS A 20 6.00 -4.83 0.48
CA CYS A 20 5.54 -3.69 1.28
C CYS A 20 6.56 -3.29 2.35
N VAL A 21 7.15 -4.26 3.06
CA VAL A 21 8.18 -4.00 4.08
C VAL A 21 9.44 -3.42 3.46
N ALA A 22 9.87 -3.91 2.29
CA ALA A 22 11.03 -3.38 1.58
C ALA A 22 10.82 -1.92 1.14
N LEU A 23 9.63 -1.58 0.63
CA LEU A 23 9.29 -0.20 0.25
C LEU A 23 9.24 0.74 1.46
N LEU A 24 8.66 0.29 2.58
CA LEU A 24 8.67 1.04 3.84
C LEU A 24 10.08 1.22 4.38
N GLY A 25 10.90 0.17 4.35
CA GLY A 25 12.30 0.22 4.75
C GLY A 25 13.10 1.22 3.92
N TYR A 26 12.89 1.24 2.60
CA TYR A 26 13.52 2.23 1.72
C TYR A 26 13.05 3.66 2.05
N ALA A 27 11.75 3.87 2.33
CA ALA A 27 11.22 5.17 2.71
C ALA A 27 11.84 5.69 4.02
N LEU A 28 12.02 4.82 5.03
CA LEU A 28 12.70 5.18 6.28
C LEU A 28 14.19 5.44 6.09
N TYR A 29 14.85 4.63 5.25
CA TYR A 29 16.25 4.86 4.87
C TYR A 29 16.44 6.22 4.21
N ALA A 30 15.58 6.58 3.25
CA ALA A 30 15.63 7.86 2.57
C ALA A 30 15.43 9.04 3.53
N GLU A 31 14.54 8.90 4.51
CA GLU A 31 14.33 9.92 5.55
C GLU A 31 15.58 10.10 6.44
N GLN A 32 16.14 8.99 6.95
CA GLN A 32 17.23 9.04 7.92
C GLN A 32 18.59 9.36 7.30
N ARG A 33 18.87 8.88 6.09
CA ARG A 33 20.17 9.01 5.43
C ARG A 33 20.22 10.14 4.42
N LEU A 34 19.15 10.41 3.73
CA LEU A 34 19.06 11.46 2.72
C LEU A 34 18.41 12.74 3.27
N HIS A 35 18.01 12.74 4.56
CA HIS A 35 17.36 13.86 5.24
C HIS A 35 16.12 14.39 4.49
N LEU A 36 15.41 13.50 3.80
CA LEU A 36 14.19 13.82 3.07
C LEU A 36 13.01 13.83 4.04
N LEU A 37 12.65 15.00 4.57
CA LEU A 37 11.52 15.14 5.49
C LEU A 37 10.21 14.74 4.78
N PRO A 38 9.44 13.80 5.38
CA PRO A 38 8.19 13.34 4.78
C PRO A 38 7.12 14.42 4.90
N CYS A 39 6.44 14.70 3.79
CA CYS A 39 5.25 15.55 3.78
C CYS A 39 4.03 14.78 4.34
N ASN A 40 2.94 15.49 4.65
CA ASN A 40 1.72 14.90 5.23
C ASN A 40 1.17 13.75 4.35
N LEU A 41 1.09 13.94 3.03
CA LEU A 41 0.63 12.89 2.10
C LEU A 41 1.60 11.70 2.02
N CYS A 42 2.91 11.94 2.16
CA CYS A 42 3.91 10.86 2.20
C CYS A 42 3.70 9.94 3.43
N VAL A 43 3.32 10.53 4.57
CA VAL A 43 3.00 9.74 5.78
C VAL A 43 1.74 8.91 5.57
N LEU A 44 0.69 9.47 4.94
CA LEU A 44 -0.52 8.71 4.62
C LEU A 44 -0.25 7.54 3.66
N GLN A 45 0.64 7.71 2.68
CA GLN A 45 1.08 6.62 1.82
C GLN A 45 1.79 5.52 2.61
N ARG A 46 2.65 5.87 3.56
CA ARG A 46 3.28 4.87 4.46
C ARG A 46 2.23 4.10 5.27
N VAL A 47 1.20 4.78 5.77
CA VAL A 47 0.07 4.13 6.47
C VAL A 47 -0.66 3.16 5.54
N ALA A 48 -0.88 3.51 4.27
CA ALA A 48 -1.47 2.60 3.29
C ALA A 48 -0.61 1.35 3.07
N PHE A 49 0.72 1.49 2.93
CA PHE A 49 1.63 0.34 2.82
C PHE A 49 1.64 -0.52 4.09
N LEU A 50 1.59 0.08 5.29
CA LEU A 50 1.48 -0.66 6.55
C LEU A 50 0.19 -1.46 6.63
N TRP A 51 -0.94 -0.87 6.23
CA TRP A 51 -2.22 -1.54 6.14
C TRP A 51 -2.16 -2.75 5.20
N MET A 52 -1.63 -2.55 4.00
CA MET A 52 -1.47 -3.62 3.02
C MET A 52 -0.52 -4.72 3.53
N ALA A 53 0.61 -4.35 4.14
CA ALA A 53 1.56 -5.29 4.72
C ALA A 53 0.88 -6.17 5.78
N LEU A 54 0.08 -5.58 6.68
CA LEU A 54 -0.67 -6.30 7.70
C LEU A 54 -1.58 -7.36 7.07
N TRP A 55 -2.40 -6.97 6.08
CA TRP A 55 -3.36 -7.90 5.47
C TRP A 55 -2.72 -8.92 4.53
N PHE A 56 -1.61 -8.59 3.89
CA PHE A 56 -0.78 -9.56 3.18
C PHE A 56 -0.18 -10.58 4.14
N LEU A 57 0.33 -10.16 5.29
CA LEU A 57 0.89 -11.05 6.32
C LEU A 57 -0.20 -11.98 6.88
N VAL A 58 -1.29 -11.40 7.39
CA VAL A 58 -2.38 -12.17 8.01
C VAL A 58 -3.00 -13.14 7.00
N GLY A 59 -3.29 -12.69 5.78
CA GLY A 59 -3.82 -13.54 4.72
C GLY A 59 -2.86 -14.66 4.30
N GLY A 60 -1.55 -14.38 4.26
CA GLY A 60 -0.51 -15.36 3.97
C GLY A 60 -0.34 -16.41 5.07
N LEU A 61 -0.43 -16.02 6.35
CA LEU A 61 -0.35 -16.94 7.49
C LEU A 61 -1.61 -17.78 7.63
N HIS A 62 -2.78 -17.14 7.57
CA HIS A 62 -4.07 -17.83 7.68
C HIS A 62 -4.34 -18.73 6.47
N ALA A 63 -3.92 -18.33 5.27
CA ALA A 63 -4.06 -19.08 4.01
C ALA A 63 -5.44 -19.75 3.85
N PRO A 64 -6.56 -18.99 3.91
CA PRO A 64 -7.91 -19.54 3.93
C PRO A 64 -8.22 -20.31 2.65
N ARG A 65 -9.04 -21.37 2.76
CA ARG A 65 -9.51 -22.16 1.64
C ARG A 65 -10.88 -21.66 1.17
N GLY A 66 -11.11 -21.66 -0.14
CA GLY A 66 -12.40 -21.25 -0.71
C GLY A 66 -12.62 -19.73 -0.72
N GLY A 67 -13.85 -19.29 -0.40
CA GLY A 67 -14.27 -17.88 -0.50
C GLY A 67 -13.60 -16.93 0.48
N GLY A 68 -13.11 -17.39 1.63
CA GLY A 68 -12.52 -16.56 2.67
C GLY A 68 -11.27 -15.76 2.22
N ARG A 69 -10.60 -16.19 1.14
CA ARG A 69 -9.48 -15.47 0.55
C ARG A 69 -9.88 -14.08 0.01
N TRP A 70 -11.13 -13.95 -0.47
CA TRP A 70 -11.62 -12.69 -1.04
C TRP A 70 -11.72 -11.59 0.02
N ALA A 71 -11.99 -11.95 1.27
CA ALA A 71 -11.98 -10.96 2.36
C ALA A 71 -10.60 -10.30 2.48
N TYR A 72 -9.51 -11.05 2.43
CA TYR A 72 -8.15 -10.50 2.47
C TYR A 72 -7.80 -9.71 1.23
N VAL A 73 -8.23 -10.17 0.05
CA VAL A 73 -8.03 -9.40 -1.19
C VAL A 73 -8.74 -8.05 -1.10
N VAL A 74 -10.00 -8.01 -0.64
CA VAL A 74 -10.75 -6.76 -0.48
C VAL A 74 -10.06 -5.83 0.52
N LEU A 75 -9.58 -6.34 1.65
CA LEU A 75 -8.87 -5.53 2.65
C LEU A 75 -7.55 -4.94 2.11
N VAL A 76 -6.82 -5.69 1.29
CA VAL A 76 -5.64 -5.17 0.57
C VAL A 76 -6.06 -4.09 -0.43
N LEU A 77 -7.13 -4.32 -1.20
CA LEU A 77 -7.62 -3.35 -2.20
C LEU A 77 -8.11 -2.05 -1.58
N VAL A 78 -8.65 -2.07 -0.36
CA VAL A 78 -8.96 -0.84 0.40
C VAL A 78 -7.68 -0.02 0.63
N GLY A 79 -6.59 -0.67 1.05
CA GLY A 79 -5.30 0.01 1.20
C GLY A 79 -4.74 0.53 -0.13
N VAL A 80 -4.89 -0.25 -1.21
CA VAL A 80 -4.50 0.17 -2.57
C VAL A 80 -5.28 1.40 -3.01
N ALA A 81 -6.60 1.41 -2.87
CA ALA A 81 -7.45 2.53 -3.26
C ALA A 81 -7.09 3.80 -2.48
N PHE A 82 -6.89 3.69 -1.17
CA PHE A 82 -6.46 4.81 -0.33
C PHE A 82 -5.06 5.32 -0.74
N GLY A 83 -4.11 4.40 -0.99
CA GLY A 83 -2.76 4.74 -1.45
C GLY A 83 -2.75 5.43 -2.81
N ILE A 84 -3.55 4.95 -3.77
CA ILE A 84 -3.71 5.59 -5.09
C ILE A 84 -4.31 7.00 -4.93
N ALA A 85 -5.35 7.17 -4.12
CA ALA A 85 -5.98 8.47 -3.90
C ALA A 85 -5.00 9.50 -3.32
N THR A 86 -4.21 9.12 -2.32
CA THR A 86 -3.21 10.01 -1.69
C THR A 86 -2.04 10.31 -2.63
N ALA A 87 -1.56 9.33 -3.40
CA ALA A 87 -0.49 9.52 -4.38
C ALA A 87 -0.95 10.39 -5.56
N ALA A 88 -2.15 10.17 -6.07
CA ALA A 88 -2.74 10.99 -7.13
C ALA A 88 -2.94 12.44 -6.66
N ARG A 89 -3.43 12.65 -5.42
CA ARG A 89 -3.54 13.99 -4.82
C ARG A 89 -2.18 14.67 -4.75
N GLN A 90 -1.13 13.97 -4.35
CA GLN A 90 0.21 14.52 -4.29
C GLN A 90 0.74 14.89 -5.68
N LEU A 91 0.57 14.03 -6.69
CA LEU A 91 0.96 14.32 -8.07
C LEU A 91 0.22 15.53 -8.63
N TRP A 92 -1.07 15.65 -8.30
CA TRP A 92 -1.83 16.83 -8.68
C TRP A 92 -1.27 18.11 -8.05
N LEU A 93 -0.91 18.10 -6.76
CA LEU A 93 -0.25 19.25 -6.10
C LEU A 93 1.10 19.59 -6.75
N GLN A 94 1.86 18.58 -7.20
CA GLN A 94 3.15 18.77 -7.89
C GLN A 94 2.99 19.35 -9.32
N SER A 95 1.81 19.24 -9.91
CA SER A 95 1.50 19.80 -11.24
C SER A 95 0.97 21.23 -11.20
N LEU A 96 0.66 21.77 -10.02
CA LEU A 96 0.16 23.14 -9.88
C LEU A 96 1.24 24.17 -10.13
N PRO A 97 0.91 25.32 -10.75
CA PRO A 97 1.80 26.48 -10.82
C PRO A 97 2.11 27.01 -9.40
N ALA A 98 3.26 27.63 -9.23
CA ALA A 98 3.77 28.06 -7.91
C ALA A 98 2.84 29.03 -7.16
N ASP A 99 2.05 29.81 -7.88
CA ASP A 99 1.06 30.76 -7.36
C ASP A 99 -0.21 30.09 -6.81
N GLN A 100 -0.48 28.84 -7.23
CA GLN A 100 -1.67 28.07 -6.81
C GLN A 100 -1.36 26.99 -5.77
N VAL A 101 -0.07 26.82 -5.40
CA VAL A 101 0.34 25.85 -4.38
C VAL A 101 -0.14 26.36 -3.01
N PRO A 102 -0.83 25.52 -2.20
CA PRO A 102 -1.19 25.89 -0.85
C PRO A 102 0.04 26.33 -0.03
N ALA A 103 -0.17 27.24 0.92
CA ALA A 103 0.89 27.66 1.83
C ALA A 103 1.51 26.43 2.54
N CYS A 104 2.81 26.54 2.91
CA CYS A 104 3.44 25.53 3.74
C CYS A 104 2.63 25.35 5.02
N GLY A 105 2.11 24.14 5.22
CA GLY A 105 1.29 23.79 6.39
C GLY A 105 2.14 23.32 7.55
N ALA A 106 1.47 23.13 8.71
CA ALA A 106 2.10 22.50 9.85
C ALA A 106 2.56 21.06 9.50
N GLY A 107 3.79 20.72 9.83
CA GLY A 107 4.28 19.35 9.70
C GLY A 107 3.50 18.38 10.59
N VAL A 108 3.62 17.07 10.29
CA VAL A 108 2.90 16.01 11.02
C VAL A 108 3.12 16.09 12.53
N ASP A 109 4.36 16.35 12.97
CA ASP A 109 4.72 16.44 14.39
C ASP A 109 3.98 17.58 15.10
N MET A 110 3.89 18.74 14.45
CA MET A 110 3.16 19.90 14.98
C MET A 110 1.67 19.63 15.06
N LEU A 111 1.08 19.01 14.01
CA LEU A 111 -0.34 18.64 14.00
C LEU A 111 -0.66 17.62 15.08
N LEU A 112 0.19 16.63 15.31
CA LEU A 112 0.04 15.65 16.40
C LEU A 112 0.12 16.30 17.78
N THR A 113 1.03 17.26 17.96
CA THR A 113 1.16 18.02 19.21
C THR A 113 -0.10 18.82 19.48
N MET A 114 -0.67 19.49 18.46
CA MET A 114 -1.93 20.23 18.60
C MET A 114 -3.12 19.32 18.95
N VAL A 115 -3.19 18.12 18.37
CA VAL A 115 -4.23 17.13 18.74
C VAL A 115 -4.05 16.67 20.18
N LYS A 116 -2.82 16.35 20.61
CA LYS A 116 -2.51 15.95 22.00
C LYS A 116 -2.82 17.05 23.00
N ALA A 117 -2.59 18.30 22.64
CA ALA A 117 -2.92 19.48 23.47
C ALA A 117 -4.43 19.81 23.47
N GLY A 118 -5.25 19.08 22.72
CA GLY A 118 -6.69 19.34 22.62
C GLY A 118 -7.07 20.61 21.85
N SER A 119 -6.10 21.30 21.23
CA SER A 119 -6.32 22.53 20.46
C SER A 119 -6.80 22.26 19.04
N LEU A 120 -6.67 21.03 18.51
CA LEU A 120 -7.10 20.63 17.16
C LEU A 120 -8.05 19.44 17.24
N PRO A 121 -9.33 19.56 16.79
CA PRO A 121 -10.26 18.44 16.69
C PRO A 121 -9.72 17.37 15.72
N PHE A 122 -9.93 16.10 16.03
CA PHE A 122 -9.44 14.98 15.20
C PHE A 122 -9.95 15.05 13.74
N ALA A 123 -11.20 15.46 13.54
CA ALA A 123 -11.74 15.64 12.19
C ALA A 123 -10.97 16.69 11.37
N GLN A 124 -10.55 17.78 12.01
CA GLN A 124 -9.76 18.83 11.37
C GLN A 124 -8.33 18.36 11.10
N PHE A 125 -7.75 17.58 12.01
CA PHE A 125 -6.46 16.92 11.77
C PHE A 125 -6.49 16.04 10.52
N VAL A 126 -7.49 15.17 10.38
CA VAL A 126 -7.64 14.30 9.21
C VAL A 126 -7.82 15.14 7.93
N LYS A 127 -8.62 16.20 7.97
CA LYS A 127 -8.80 17.11 6.85
C LYS A 127 -7.49 17.76 6.41
N LEU A 128 -6.69 18.26 7.35
CA LEU A 128 -5.37 18.87 7.07
C LEU A 128 -4.39 17.85 6.50
N MET A 129 -4.38 16.62 7.03
CA MET A 129 -3.56 15.53 6.51
C MET A 129 -3.91 15.21 5.04
N LEU A 130 -5.19 15.08 4.71
CA LEU A 130 -5.68 14.74 3.37
C LEU A 130 -5.57 15.89 2.36
N SER A 131 -5.69 17.14 2.80
CA SER A 131 -5.56 18.30 1.91
C SER A 131 -4.14 18.43 1.35
N GLY A 132 -3.14 18.01 2.11
CA GLY A 132 -1.73 18.22 1.79
C GLY A 132 -1.29 19.66 2.05
N SER A 133 -0.01 19.86 2.29
CA SER A 133 0.63 21.17 2.45
C SER A 133 1.46 21.52 1.21
N GLY A 134 1.90 22.76 1.11
CA GLY A 134 2.80 23.19 0.05
C GLY A 134 4.11 22.40 -0.04
N ASP A 135 4.52 21.77 1.07
CA ASP A 135 5.69 20.87 1.07
C ASP A 135 5.43 19.59 0.25
N CYS A 136 4.16 19.17 0.09
CA CYS A 136 3.80 18.04 -0.78
C CYS A 136 3.96 18.36 -2.28
N ALA A 137 3.97 19.64 -2.67
CA ALA A 137 4.19 20.09 -4.03
C ALA A 137 5.69 20.13 -4.40
N LYS A 138 6.58 20.25 -3.40
CA LYS A 138 8.03 20.27 -3.63
C LYS A 138 8.53 18.88 -4.01
N VAL A 139 9.13 18.76 -5.18
CA VAL A 139 9.78 17.52 -5.63
C VAL A 139 11.23 17.52 -5.19
N THR A 140 11.52 16.94 -4.04
CA THR A 140 12.88 16.86 -3.47
C THR A 140 13.70 15.70 -4.02
N TRP A 141 13.06 14.69 -4.62
CA TRP A 141 13.71 13.52 -5.16
C TRP A 141 13.04 13.06 -6.46
N ARG A 142 13.85 12.79 -7.48
CA ARG A 142 13.40 12.24 -8.77
C ARG A 142 14.31 11.09 -9.18
N PHE A 143 13.70 10.03 -9.66
CA PHE A 143 14.40 8.90 -10.26
C PHE A 143 13.72 8.51 -11.56
N LEU A 144 14.49 8.40 -12.65
CA LEU A 144 13.98 8.16 -14.02
C LEU A 144 12.84 9.12 -14.45
N GLY A 145 12.94 10.39 -14.05
CA GLY A 145 11.94 11.41 -14.39
C GLY A 145 10.68 11.42 -13.51
N LEU A 146 10.48 10.40 -12.65
CA LEU A 146 9.33 10.30 -11.75
C LEU A 146 9.67 10.76 -10.34
N SER A 147 8.72 11.49 -9.71
CA SER A 147 8.79 11.82 -8.29
C SER A 147 8.56 10.57 -7.43
N MET A 148 8.87 10.66 -6.14
CA MET A 148 8.60 9.57 -5.18
C MET A 148 7.12 9.17 -5.17
N ALA A 149 6.19 10.14 -5.28
CA ALA A 149 4.76 9.90 -5.38
C ALA A 149 4.37 9.14 -6.66
N GLY A 150 5.05 9.37 -7.79
CA GLY A 150 4.85 8.62 -9.02
C GLY A 150 5.24 7.15 -8.87
N TRP A 151 6.37 6.87 -8.22
CA TRP A 151 6.81 5.50 -7.94
C TRP A 151 5.88 4.77 -6.97
N THR A 152 5.41 5.45 -5.91
CA THR A 152 4.44 4.83 -4.98
C THR A 152 3.12 4.50 -5.68
N LEU A 153 2.63 5.36 -6.60
CA LEU A 153 1.45 5.09 -7.40
C LEU A 153 1.61 3.80 -8.23
N ILE A 154 2.75 3.64 -8.91
CA ILE A 154 3.05 2.44 -9.70
C ILE A 154 3.02 1.19 -8.80
N TRP A 155 3.65 1.25 -7.62
CA TRP A 155 3.67 0.14 -6.69
C TRP A 155 2.28 -0.22 -6.15
N TYR A 156 1.39 0.77 -5.89
CA TYR A 156 0.00 0.49 -5.50
C TYR A 156 -0.75 -0.27 -6.59
N VAL A 157 -0.62 0.16 -7.85
CA VAL A 157 -1.25 -0.53 -8.98
C VAL A 157 -0.71 -1.95 -9.13
N LEU A 158 0.62 -2.12 -9.08
CA LEU A 158 1.25 -3.44 -9.19
C LEU A 158 0.81 -4.39 -8.07
N LEU A 159 0.78 -3.92 -6.82
CA LEU A 159 0.35 -4.72 -5.68
C LEU A 159 -1.16 -5.02 -5.72
N GLY A 160 -1.98 -4.10 -6.21
CA GLY A 160 -3.41 -4.32 -6.44
C GLY A 160 -3.66 -5.40 -7.49
N VAL A 161 -3.02 -5.30 -8.64
CA VAL A 161 -3.08 -6.34 -9.70
C VAL A 161 -2.54 -7.66 -9.16
N TRP A 162 -1.43 -7.63 -8.42
CA TRP A 162 -0.85 -8.81 -7.80
C TRP A 162 -1.83 -9.51 -6.84
N ALA A 163 -2.58 -8.76 -6.03
CA ALA A 163 -3.58 -9.32 -5.12
C ALA A 163 -4.77 -9.95 -5.86
N LEU A 164 -5.15 -9.40 -7.04
CA LEU A 164 -6.26 -9.86 -7.85
C LEU A 164 -5.94 -11.08 -8.70
N LEU A 165 -4.66 -11.37 -9.00
CA LEU A 165 -4.30 -12.48 -9.87
C LEU A 165 -4.90 -13.81 -9.36
N PRO A 166 -5.61 -14.56 -10.23
CA PRO A 166 -6.20 -15.83 -9.86
C PRO A 166 -5.10 -16.84 -9.51
N ARG A 167 -5.08 -17.32 -8.26
CA ARG A 167 -4.14 -18.33 -7.80
C ARG A 167 -4.75 -19.71 -7.96
N GLN A 168 -4.10 -20.59 -8.68
CA GLN A 168 -4.55 -21.97 -8.80
C GLN A 168 -4.52 -22.62 -7.42
N GLN A 169 -5.69 -23.05 -6.95
CA GLN A 169 -5.73 -23.99 -5.84
C GLN A 169 -5.08 -25.29 -6.34
N ARG A 170 -4.06 -25.78 -5.66
CA ARG A 170 -3.63 -27.17 -5.80
C ARG A 170 -4.86 -28.04 -5.46
N LYS A 171 -5.60 -28.49 -6.48
CA LYS A 171 -6.50 -29.63 -6.32
C LYS A 171 -5.63 -30.73 -5.70
N LYS A 172 -5.93 -31.13 -4.45
CA LYS A 172 -5.39 -32.36 -3.91
C LYS A 172 -5.76 -33.46 -4.91
N MET A 173 -4.77 -34.04 -5.55
CA MET A 173 -4.84 -35.26 -6.32
C MET A 173 -5.08 -36.40 -5.34
N GLY A 174 -6.27 -36.43 -4.74
CA GLY A 174 -6.65 -37.33 -3.65
C GLY A 174 -8.06 -37.87 -3.76
N ASP A 175 -8.87 -37.43 -4.74
CA ASP A 175 -10.19 -38.03 -5.03
C ASP A 175 -10.21 -38.83 -6.33
N ALA A 176 -9.12 -39.52 -6.64
CA ALA A 176 -9.23 -40.73 -7.47
C ALA A 176 -9.80 -41.83 -6.56
N ARG A 177 -11.15 -41.86 -6.38
CA ARG A 177 -11.80 -43.08 -5.95
C ARG A 177 -11.41 -44.17 -6.96
N PRO A 178 -10.76 -45.24 -6.51
CA PRO A 178 -10.60 -46.38 -7.39
C PRO A 178 -12.01 -46.91 -7.69
N LEU A 179 -12.41 -46.85 -8.97
CA LEU A 179 -13.50 -47.66 -9.51
C LEU A 179 -13.07 -49.13 -9.42
N ARG A 180 -13.14 -49.68 -8.23
CA ARG A 180 -12.92 -51.10 -7.96
C ARG A 180 -14.08 -51.55 -7.08
N ALA A 181 -15.15 -51.94 -7.72
CA ALA A 181 -16.13 -52.96 -7.25
C ALA A 181 -17.36 -52.98 -8.18
N LEU A 182 -17.20 -53.35 -9.43
CA LEU A 182 -18.28 -54.00 -10.20
C LEU A 182 -17.61 -55.11 -11.01
N GLY A 183 -17.46 -56.27 -10.33
CA GLY A 183 -16.92 -57.47 -10.94
C GLY A 183 -16.94 -58.61 -9.95
N SER A 184 -18.14 -59.16 -9.68
CA SER A 184 -18.38 -60.59 -9.37
C SER A 184 -19.88 -60.79 -9.33
#